data_4159941de3b372c86278dd977aabaa35
#
_entry.id   4159941de3b372c86278dd977aabaa35
#
_cell.length_a   1.000
_cell.length_b   1.000
_cell.length_c   1.000
_cell.angle_alpha   90.00
_cell.angle_beta   90.00
_cell.angle_gamma   90.00
#
_symmetry.space_group_name_H-M   'P 1'
#
loop_
_entity.id
_entity.type
_entity.pdbx_description
1 polymer ?
#
loop_
_entity_poly.entity_id
_entity_poly.type
_entity_poly.pdbx_seq_one_letter_code
_entity_poly.pdbx_strand_id
1 'polypeptide(L)'
;MMKHNIIAILLSTLALSACAKTTNETHSNSTAQKTNEKNDLELQQRIKTLVEKTKKNMIFVQGGTFMMGDFGELVNKGKLPFDGDAHSKPLHKVTLDSYSLNAYKSSYEDLDTYSAATGQPKVMDDPDIIDKRYKDAAAGLNWYQARDYCQWLGKQLNVPMDLPTEAQWEYAARNRGQLVVYPTDNGKVEYGKNFNSYQQQKDFSRKVSGDAIILVSQLGAYQPTPLGFYDLINENLEWVADWYAPDYYSK
;
A
#
# COMPACT_ATOMS: atom_id res chain seq x y z
N MET A 1 67.41 -21.40 -45.57
CA MET A 1 67.74 -22.85 -45.39
C MET A 1 66.41 -23.51 -44.98
N MET A 2 65.67 -24.11 -45.96
CA MET A 2 65.69 -25.55 -46.30
C MET A 2 65.52 -26.40 -45.02
N LYS A 3 64.59 -27.29 -44.90
CA LYS A 3 63.92 -28.32 -45.70
C LYS A 3 62.84 -29.00 -44.84
N HIS A 4 61.82 -29.39 -45.37
CA HIS A 4 61.18 -30.64 -45.90
C HIS A 4 60.23 -31.32 -44.95
N ASN A 5 59.02 -31.42 -45.46
CA ASN A 5 58.05 -32.51 -45.64
C ASN A 5 58.27 -33.82 -44.86
N ILE A 6 57.22 -34.37 -44.32
CA ILE A 6 56.76 -35.74 -44.67
C ILE A 6 55.25 -35.85 -44.31
N ILE A 7 54.48 -36.37 -45.29
CA ILE A 7 53.11 -36.80 -45.28
C ILE A 7 53.03 -38.18 -44.63
N ALA A 8 52.06 -38.42 -43.79
CA ALA A 8 51.60 -39.77 -43.49
C ALA A 8 50.07 -39.79 -43.43
N ILE A 9 49.51 -40.42 -44.46
CA ILE A 9 48.11 -40.84 -44.55
C ILE A 9 47.94 -42.11 -43.75
N LEU A 10 46.93 -42.19 -42.88
CA LEU A 10 46.40 -43.45 -42.41
C LEU A 10 44.87 -43.36 -42.33
N LEU A 11 44.25 -44.14 -43.20
CA LEU A 11 42.79 -44.50 -43.14
C LEU A 11 42.55 -45.38 -41.93
N SER A 12 41.46 -45.14 -41.20
CA SER A 12 40.62 -46.27 -40.80
C SER A 12 39.37 -45.84 -40.06
N THR A 13 38.27 -46.31 -40.57
CA THR A 13 37.05 -46.86 -39.96
C THR A 13 36.03 -45.91 -39.35
N LEU A 14 34.91 -45.76 -40.10
CA LEU A 14 33.59 -45.35 -39.61
C LEU A 14 33.17 -46.28 -38.48
N ALA A 15 32.82 -45.67 -37.34
CA ALA A 15 31.86 -46.25 -36.41
C ALA A 15 30.68 -45.29 -36.33
N LEU A 16 29.58 -45.69 -36.98
CA LEU A 16 28.24 -45.07 -36.79
C LEU A 16 27.77 -45.42 -35.38
N SER A 17 27.89 -44.48 -34.46
CA SER A 17 27.17 -44.55 -33.20
C SER A 17 25.87 -43.70 -33.34
N ALA A 18 24.77 -44.40 -33.48
CA ALA A 18 23.42 -43.81 -33.49
C ALA A 18 23.11 -43.31 -32.06
N CYS A 19 23.34 -42.02 -31.79
CA CYS A 19 22.76 -41.38 -30.62
C CYS A 19 21.29 -41.12 -30.89
N ALA A 20 20.44 -41.89 -30.21
CA ALA A 20 19.02 -41.54 -30.09
C ALA A 20 18.88 -40.19 -29.41
N LYS A 21 18.39 -39.18 -30.13
CA LYS A 21 17.97 -37.90 -29.55
C LYS A 21 16.75 -38.15 -28.70
N THR A 22 16.87 -38.04 -27.42
CA THR A 22 15.75 -37.95 -26.48
C THR A 22 15.00 -36.66 -26.74
N THR A 23 13.78 -36.77 -27.28
CA THR A 23 12.86 -35.66 -27.63
C THR A 23 12.16 -35.04 -26.42
N ASN A 24 12.72 -35.12 -25.19
CA ASN A 24 12.07 -34.64 -23.99
C ASN A 24 12.50 -33.22 -23.54
N GLU A 25 13.56 -32.62 -24.08
CA GLU A 25 14.00 -31.30 -23.63
C GLU A 25 13.30 -30.12 -24.31
N THR A 26 12.73 -30.30 -25.49
CA THR A 26 12.06 -29.23 -26.24
C THR A 26 10.66 -28.90 -25.74
N HIS A 27 9.94 -29.87 -25.14
CA HIS A 27 8.60 -29.62 -24.60
C HIS A 27 8.59 -28.93 -23.23
N SER A 28 9.58 -29.17 -22.36
CA SER A 28 9.66 -28.52 -21.04
C SER A 28 10.02 -27.04 -21.16
N ASN A 29 10.92 -26.65 -22.05
CA ASN A 29 11.31 -25.25 -22.26
C ASN A 29 10.17 -24.41 -22.86
N SER A 30 9.39 -24.96 -23.80
CA SER A 30 8.27 -24.20 -24.38
C SER A 30 7.11 -23.99 -23.41
N THR A 31 6.88 -24.92 -22.48
CA THR A 31 5.84 -24.78 -21.45
C THR A 31 6.26 -23.79 -20.37
N ALA A 32 7.50 -23.85 -19.90
CA ALA A 32 8.03 -22.88 -18.93
C ALA A 32 8.05 -21.46 -19.49
N GLN A 33 8.44 -21.29 -20.75
CA GLN A 33 8.45 -19.98 -21.40
C GLN A 33 7.05 -19.39 -21.54
N LYS A 34 6.06 -20.18 -21.97
CA LYS A 34 4.64 -19.76 -22.06
C LYS A 34 4.05 -19.42 -20.70
N THR A 35 4.44 -20.15 -19.64
CA THR A 35 3.99 -19.88 -18.28
C THR A 35 4.57 -18.55 -17.78
N ASN A 36 5.84 -18.26 -18.05
CA ASN A 36 6.48 -17.00 -17.67
C ASN A 36 5.83 -15.81 -18.43
N GLU A 37 5.64 -15.94 -19.74
CA GLU A 37 4.96 -14.90 -20.54
C GLU A 37 3.53 -14.61 -20.03
N LYS A 38 2.79 -15.65 -19.64
CA LYS A 38 1.45 -15.49 -19.05
C LYS A 38 1.51 -14.77 -17.71
N ASN A 39 2.44 -15.13 -16.81
CA ASN A 39 2.60 -14.50 -15.51
C ASN A 39 2.99 -13.03 -15.65
N ASP A 40 3.85 -12.70 -16.61
CA ASP A 40 4.24 -11.32 -16.90
C ASP A 40 3.05 -10.48 -17.40
N LEU A 41 2.21 -11.03 -18.28
CA LEU A 41 1.01 -10.37 -18.76
C LEU A 41 -0.01 -10.13 -17.63
N GLU A 42 -0.20 -11.11 -16.76
CA GLU A 42 -1.08 -10.97 -15.59
C GLU A 42 -0.58 -9.89 -14.62
N LEU A 43 0.73 -9.84 -14.37
CA LEU A 43 1.34 -8.79 -13.54
C LEU A 43 1.16 -7.39 -14.17
N GLN A 44 1.41 -7.24 -15.46
CA GLN A 44 1.20 -5.97 -16.16
C GLN A 44 -0.26 -5.52 -16.09
N GLN A 45 -1.21 -6.44 -16.20
CA GLN A 45 -2.62 -6.11 -16.05
C GLN A 45 -2.96 -5.68 -14.62
N ARG A 46 -2.39 -6.32 -13.59
CA ARG A 46 -2.57 -5.91 -12.19
C ARG A 46 -2.01 -4.51 -11.94
N ILE A 47 -0.81 -4.21 -12.44
CA ILE A 47 -0.21 -2.87 -12.35
C ILE A 47 -1.11 -1.83 -13.01
N LYS A 48 -1.60 -2.10 -14.22
CA LYS A 48 -2.51 -1.21 -14.93
C LYS A 48 -3.79 -0.94 -14.13
N THR A 49 -4.39 -1.98 -13.58
CA THR A 49 -5.60 -1.88 -12.75
C THR A 49 -5.35 -1.04 -11.50
N LEU A 50 -4.21 -1.23 -10.81
CA LEU A 50 -3.81 -0.45 -9.65
C LEU A 50 -3.61 1.04 -10.01
N VAL A 51 -2.95 1.33 -11.12
CA VAL A 51 -2.75 2.69 -11.62
C VAL A 51 -4.09 3.39 -11.93
N GLU A 52 -5.00 2.70 -12.62
CA GLU A 52 -6.33 3.23 -12.93
C GLU A 52 -7.17 3.45 -11.67
N LYS A 53 -7.16 2.49 -10.73
CA LYS A 53 -7.77 2.60 -9.40
C LYS A 53 -7.26 3.81 -8.64
N THR A 54 -5.93 3.98 -8.59
CA THR A 54 -5.31 5.11 -7.90
C THR A 54 -5.70 6.44 -8.52
N LYS A 55 -5.62 6.58 -9.85
CA LYS A 55 -6.06 7.81 -10.55
C LYS A 55 -7.51 8.19 -10.24
N LYS A 56 -8.39 7.21 -10.23
CA LYS A 56 -9.82 7.41 -9.94
C LYS A 56 -10.07 7.86 -8.50
N ASN A 57 -9.24 7.39 -7.57
CA ASN A 57 -9.41 7.59 -6.14
C ASN A 57 -8.56 8.75 -5.58
N MET A 58 -7.80 9.46 -6.41
CA MET A 58 -7.08 10.67 -5.97
C MET A 58 -8.05 11.82 -5.75
N ILE A 59 -8.06 12.36 -4.53
CA ILE A 59 -8.85 13.53 -4.15
C ILE A 59 -7.93 14.73 -4.13
N PHE A 60 -8.31 15.77 -4.89
CA PHE A 60 -7.65 17.07 -4.82
C PHE A 60 -8.11 17.82 -3.57
N VAL A 61 -7.17 18.20 -2.73
CA VAL A 61 -7.39 19.00 -1.52
C VAL A 61 -6.83 20.39 -1.78
N GLN A 62 -7.73 21.36 -1.89
CA GLN A 62 -7.30 22.76 -1.99
C GLN A 62 -6.62 23.18 -0.71
N GLY A 63 -5.42 23.73 -0.83
CA GLY A 63 -4.63 24.24 0.27
C GLY A 63 -5.30 25.39 1.00
N GLY A 64 -4.72 25.76 2.13
CA GLY A 64 -5.23 26.81 2.99
C GLY A 64 -4.52 26.84 4.32
N THR A 65 -5.02 27.68 5.22
CA THR A 65 -4.45 27.86 6.56
C THR A 65 -5.42 27.31 7.61
N PHE A 66 -4.91 26.58 8.58
CA PHE A 66 -5.69 26.03 9.70
C PHE A 66 -4.90 26.04 11.00
N MET A 67 -5.58 25.77 12.10
CA MET A 67 -4.96 25.55 13.41
C MET A 67 -4.76 24.06 13.60
N MET A 68 -3.52 23.59 13.50
CA MET A 68 -3.10 22.20 13.67
C MET A 68 -2.91 21.87 15.15
N GLY A 69 -3.28 20.67 15.55
CA GLY A 69 -3.08 20.15 16.90
C GLY A 69 -4.37 19.96 17.69
N ASP A 70 -4.22 19.76 18.99
CA ASP A 70 -5.34 19.51 19.90
C ASP A 70 -6.20 20.77 20.10
N PHE A 71 -7.36 20.77 19.48
CA PHE A 71 -8.36 21.85 19.60
C PHE A 71 -9.47 21.56 20.62
N GLY A 72 -9.26 20.59 21.52
CA GLY A 72 -10.26 20.19 22.52
C GLY A 72 -10.75 21.36 23.37
N GLU A 73 -9.87 22.26 23.77
CA GLU A 73 -10.20 23.45 24.58
C GLU A 73 -11.20 24.41 23.86
N LEU A 74 -11.25 24.37 22.52
CA LEU A 74 -12.15 25.21 21.74
C LEU A 74 -13.57 24.63 21.65
N VAL A 75 -13.71 23.30 21.71
CA VAL A 75 -14.99 22.61 21.43
C VAL A 75 -15.59 21.89 22.65
N ASN A 76 -14.78 21.49 23.62
CA ASN A 76 -15.24 20.79 24.81
C ASN A 76 -15.91 21.75 25.80
N LYS A 77 -17.03 21.33 26.37
CA LYS A 77 -17.77 22.13 27.39
C LYS A 77 -16.91 22.50 28.61
N GLY A 78 -15.96 21.66 29.00
CA GLY A 78 -15.03 21.89 30.10
C GLY A 78 -13.76 22.66 29.72
N LYS A 79 -13.60 23.07 28.46
CA LYS A 79 -12.37 23.65 27.91
C LYS A 79 -11.13 22.75 28.17
N LEU A 80 -11.33 21.45 28.10
CA LEU A 80 -10.26 20.45 28.28
C LEU A 80 -9.75 20.00 26.91
N PRO A 81 -8.44 19.74 26.80
CA PRO A 81 -7.87 19.11 25.60
C PRO A 81 -8.48 17.71 25.39
N PHE A 82 -8.35 17.17 24.19
CA PHE A 82 -8.70 15.77 23.89
C PHE A 82 -7.69 14.80 24.49
N ASP A 83 -6.44 15.22 24.54
CA ASP A 83 -5.29 14.41 24.95
C ASP A 83 -4.58 15.05 26.15
N GLY A 84 -4.10 14.23 27.09
CA GLY A 84 -3.27 14.65 28.22
C GLY A 84 -1.82 14.95 27.82
N ASP A 85 -1.35 14.39 26.70
CA ASP A 85 0.03 14.51 26.26
C ASP A 85 0.34 15.85 25.58
N ALA A 86 1.62 16.18 25.47
CA ALA A 86 2.08 17.46 24.93
C ALA A 86 2.38 17.41 23.42
N HIS A 87 2.45 16.22 22.81
CA HIS A 87 2.94 16.06 21.44
C HIS A 87 2.00 16.62 20.35
N SER A 88 0.74 16.88 20.68
CA SER A 88 -0.23 17.57 19.81
C SER A 88 -0.47 19.02 20.21
N LYS A 89 0.42 19.61 21.00
CA LYS A 89 0.30 20.98 21.58
C LYS A 89 1.61 21.76 21.45
N PRO A 90 1.52 23.10 21.39
CA PRO A 90 0.31 23.94 21.39
C PRO A 90 -0.42 23.85 20.03
N LEU A 91 -1.69 24.25 20.05
CA LEU A 91 -2.42 24.52 18.81
C LEU A 91 -1.69 25.64 18.05
N HIS A 92 -1.33 25.39 16.80
CA HIS A 92 -0.51 26.33 16.02
C HIS A 92 -0.99 26.46 14.58
N LYS A 93 -0.64 27.57 13.95
CA LYS A 93 -1.10 27.91 12.60
C LYS A 93 -0.21 27.26 11.55
N VAL A 94 -0.80 26.49 10.64
CA VAL A 94 -0.13 25.88 9.50
C VAL A 94 -0.79 26.33 8.20
N THR A 95 0.02 26.61 7.17
CA THR A 95 -0.45 26.92 5.81
C THR A 95 0.08 25.84 4.87
N LEU A 96 -0.81 25.27 4.08
CA LEU A 96 -0.51 24.21 3.11
C LEU A 96 -0.80 24.68 1.68
N ASP A 97 0.06 24.31 0.76
CA ASP A 97 -0.25 24.31 -0.65
C ASP A 97 -1.32 23.24 -0.97
N SER A 98 -1.93 23.34 -2.16
CA SER A 98 -2.85 22.32 -2.64
C SER A 98 -2.10 21.02 -2.94
N TYR A 99 -2.71 19.90 -2.66
CA TYR A 99 -2.15 18.55 -2.88
C TYR A 99 -3.25 17.57 -3.26
N SER A 100 -2.85 16.35 -3.63
CA SER A 100 -3.80 15.26 -3.80
C SER A 100 -3.45 14.11 -2.86
N LEU A 101 -4.48 13.46 -2.33
CA LEU A 101 -4.34 12.32 -1.42
C LEU A 101 -5.27 11.19 -1.88
N ASN A 102 -4.88 9.94 -1.71
CA ASN A 102 -5.74 8.82 -2.06
C ASN A 102 -6.94 8.73 -1.10
N ALA A 103 -8.12 8.47 -1.64
CA ALA A 103 -9.35 8.34 -0.88
C ALA A 103 -9.36 7.15 0.10
N TYR A 104 -8.55 6.13 -0.17
CA TYR A 104 -8.51 4.86 0.57
C TYR A 104 -7.10 4.56 1.07
N LYS A 105 -7.02 3.81 2.15
CA LYS A 105 -5.79 3.12 2.55
C LYS A 105 -5.40 2.11 1.48
N SER A 106 -4.10 1.79 1.39
CA SER A 106 -3.62 0.75 0.47
C SER A 106 -3.99 -0.64 0.99
N SER A 107 -4.52 -1.48 0.10
CA SER A 107 -4.92 -2.84 0.44
C SER A 107 -3.77 -3.84 0.32
N TYR A 108 -3.94 -5.04 0.90
CA TYR A 108 -2.99 -6.14 0.68
C TYR A 108 -2.85 -6.51 -0.80
N GLU A 109 -3.94 -6.45 -1.60
CA GLU A 109 -3.87 -6.69 -3.05
C GLU A 109 -2.99 -5.67 -3.78
N ASP A 110 -3.07 -4.40 -3.37
CA ASP A 110 -2.22 -3.33 -3.91
C ASP A 110 -0.74 -3.59 -3.61
N LEU A 111 -0.44 -3.97 -2.36
CA LEU A 111 0.92 -4.29 -1.92
C LEU A 111 1.45 -5.60 -2.52
N ASP A 112 0.62 -6.62 -2.70
CA ASP A 112 0.99 -7.85 -3.39
C ASP A 112 1.32 -7.60 -4.88
N THR A 113 0.68 -6.60 -5.49
CA THR A 113 1.03 -6.14 -6.85
C THR A 113 2.39 -5.46 -6.87
N TYR A 114 2.64 -4.57 -5.91
CA TYR A 114 3.95 -3.94 -5.72
C TYR A 114 5.07 -4.96 -5.46
N SER A 115 4.85 -5.89 -4.55
CA SER A 115 5.82 -6.95 -4.21
C SER A 115 6.18 -7.78 -5.44
N ALA A 116 5.17 -8.20 -6.22
CA ALA A 116 5.39 -8.95 -7.46
C ALA A 116 6.14 -8.13 -8.53
N ALA A 117 5.87 -6.82 -8.63
CA ALA A 117 6.50 -5.95 -9.61
C ALA A 117 7.95 -5.59 -9.27
N THR A 118 8.34 -5.64 -8.00
CA THR A 118 9.65 -5.19 -7.53
C THR A 118 10.54 -6.32 -7.00
N GLY A 119 10.00 -7.53 -6.89
CA GLY A 119 10.70 -8.66 -6.26
C GLY A 119 10.82 -8.55 -4.74
N GLN A 120 10.11 -7.60 -4.11
CA GLN A 120 10.10 -7.45 -2.66
C GLN A 120 9.22 -8.53 -2.01
N PRO A 121 9.51 -8.95 -0.77
CA PRO A 121 8.65 -9.86 -0.02
C PRO A 121 7.23 -9.30 0.13
N LYS A 122 6.25 -10.19 0.21
CA LYS A 122 4.89 -9.79 0.55
C LYS A 122 4.83 -9.25 1.98
N VAL A 123 3.93 -8.31 2.20
CA VAL A 123 3.67 -7.77 3.55
C VAL A 123 2.95 -8.83 4.39
N MET A 124 3.36 -9.00 5.63
CA MET A 124 2.85 -10.08 6.53
C MET A 124 2.93 -11.45 5.84
N ASP A 125 4.13 -11.81 5.40
CA ASP A 125 4.43 -13.05 4.69
C ASP A 125 4.63 -14.26 5.61
N ASP A 126 4.34 -14.13 6.89
CA ASP A 126 4.32 -15.24 7.84
C ASP A 126 3.41 -16.37 7.32
N PRO A 127 3.92 -17.60 7.16
CA PRO A 127 3.15 -18.72 6.60
C PRO A 127 1.85 -19.02 7.35
N ASP A 128 1.79 -18.73 8.65
CA ASP A 128 0.59 -18.96 9.47
C ASP A 128 -0.48 -17.87 9.30
N ILE A 129 -0.12 -16.76 8.70
CA ILE A 129 -0.93 -15.55 8.61
C ILE A 129 -1.29 -15.19 7.16
N ILE A 130 -0.40 -15.45 6.21
CA ILE A 130 -0.51 -14.96 4.83
C ILE A 130 -1.83 -15.35 4.16
N ASP A 131 -2.29 -16.58 4.37
CA ASP A 131 -3.55 -17.08 3.81
C ASP A 131 -4.79 -16.54 4.53
N LYS A 132 -4.61 -15.92 5.70
CA LYS A 132 -5.67 -15.30 6.49
C LYS A 132 -5.85 -13.82 6.22
N ARG A 133 -4.96 -13.22 5.40
CA ARG A 133 -5.09 -11.82 4.99
C ARG A 133 -6.29 -11.67 4.06
N TYR A 134 -7.15 -10.73 4.38
CA TYR A 134 -8.19 -10.33 3.44
C TYR A 134 -7.62 -9.33 2.44
N LYS A 135 -7.64 -9.66 1.15
CA LYS A 135 -6.97 -8.90 0.09
C LYS A 135 -7.38 -7.43 0.01
N ASP A 136 -8.64 -7.13 0.35
CA ASP A 136 -9.21 -5.78 0.31
C ASP A 136 -9.18 -5.06 1.67
N ALA A 137 -8.50 -5.62 2.69
CA ALA A 137 -8.27 -4.93 3.95
C ALA A 137 -7.03 -4.02 3.85
N ALA A 138 -6.96 -3.02 4.73
CA ALA A 138 -5.80 -2.15 4.86
C ALA A 138 -4.54 -2.95 5.19
N ALA A 139 -3.47 -2.74 4.43
CA ALA A 139 -2.21 -3.42 4.65
C ALA A 139 -1.42 -2.79 5.81
N GLY A 140 -0.91 -3.65 6.71
CA GLY A 140 0.03 -3.24 7.76
C GLY A 140 1.45 -3.20 7.20
N LEU A 141 2.10 -2.03 7.25
CA LEU A 141 3.42 -1.78 6.70
C LEU A 141 4.31 -1.11 7.75
N ASN A 142 5.63 -1.23 7.62
CA ASN A 142 6.52 -0.29 8.26
C ASN A 142 6.67 0.99 7.42
N TRP A 143 7.24 2.04 8.00
CA TRP A 143 7.37 3.35 7.37
C TRP A 143 8.14 3.32 6.04
N TYR A 144 9.24 2.57 5.97
CA TYR A 144 10.05 2.47 4.75
C TYR A 144 9.29 1.77 3.63
N GLN A 145 8.61 0.66 3.95
CA GLN A 145 7.77 -0.07 2.98
C GLN A 145 6.65 0.81 2.43
N ALA A 146 5.99 1.58 3.30
CA ALA A 146 4.91 2.47 2.91
C ALA A 146 5.41 3.57 1.96
N ARG A 147 6.56 4.19 2.28
CA ARG A 147 7.18 5.21 1.45
C ARG A 147 7.64 4.67 0.09
N ASP A 148 8.34 3.53 0.10
CA ASP A 148 8.84 2.90 -1.13
C ASP A 148 7.68 2.53 -2.07
N TYR A 149 6.58 2.03 -1.52
CA TYR A 149 5.36 1.77 -2.27
C TYR A 149 4.79 3.06 -2.89
N CYS A 150 4.65 4.14 -2.13
CA CYS A 150 4.16 5.43 -2.65
C CYS A 150 5.05 5.93 -3.79
N GLN A 151 6.37 5.89 -3.63
CA GLN A 151 7.33 6.35 -4.64
C GLN A 151 7.31 5.46 -5.89
N TRP A 152 7.18 4.14 -5.72
CA TRP A 152 7.01 3.23 -6.86
C TRP A 152 5.72 3.52 -7.62
N LEU A 153 4.61 3.69 -6.92
CA LEU A 153 3.31 3.98 -7.51
C LEU A 153 3.34 5.33 -8.25
N GLY A 154 4.02 6.33 -7.69
CA GLY A 154 4.25 7.61 -8.33
C GLY A 154 4.98 7.48 -9.68
N LYS A 155 5.99 6.60 -9.76
CA LYS A 155 6.69 6.29 -11.02
C LYS A 155 5.74 5.66 -12.05
N GLN A 156 4.84 4.76 -11.62
CA GLN A 156 3.84 4.15 -12.52
C GLN A 156 2.82 5.19 -13.03
N LEU A 157 2.52 6.20 -12.21
CA LEU A 157 1.58 7.29 -12.54
C LEU A 157 2.24 8.46 -13.29
N ASN A 158 3.57 8.49 -13.34
CA ASN A 158 4.39 9.60 -13.83
C ASN A 158 4.10 10.92 -13.09
N VAL A 159 3.92 10.84 -11.77
CA VAL A 159 3.76 11.99 -10.86
C VAL A 159 4.60 11.77 -9.61
N PRO A 160 5.08 12.83 -8.93
CA PRO A 160 5.73 12.68 -7.62
C PRO A 160 4.69 12.23 -6.58
N MET A 161 4.96 11.12 -5.91
CA MET A 161 4.16 10.64 -4.77
C MET A 161 5.09 10.26 -3.62
N ASP A 162 4.66 10.58 -2.42
CA ASP A 162 5.29 10.18 -1.16
C ASP A 162 4.19 10.01 -0.08
N LEU A 163 4.58 9.71 1.15
CA LEU A 163 3.68 9.77 2.29
C LEU A 163 3.19 11.22 2.49
N PRO A 164 1.95 11.44 2.93
CA PRO A 164 1.51 12.77 3.32
C PRO A 164 2.30 13.26 4.52
N THR A 165 2.46 14.57 4.68
CA THR A 165 2.89 15.12 5.96
C THR A 165 1.76 15.00 6.99
N GLU A 166 2.10 15.01 8.28
CA GLU A 166 1.11 15.01 9.36
C GLU A 166 0.10 16.15 9.19
N ALA A 167 0.59 17.35 8.83
CA ALA A 167 -0.25 18.51 8.58
C ALA A 167 -1.22 18.30 7.39
N GLN A 168 -0.77 17.66 6.30
CA GLN A 168 -1.64 17.31 5.17
C GLN A 168 -2.70 16.30 5.59
N TRP A 169 -2.30 15.27 6.32
CA TRP A 169 -3.22 14.26 6.82
C TRP A 169 -4.30 14.86 7.74
N GLU A 170 -3.88 15.64 8.76
CA GLU A 170 -4.82 16.28 9.71
C GLU A 170 -5.76 17.26 9.01
N TYR A 171 -5.22 18.06 8.08
CA TYR A 171 -6.03 19.01 7.30
C TYR A 171 -7.11 18.32 6.51
N ALA A 172 -6.81 17.21 5.82
CA ALA A 172 -7.76 16.40 5.08
C ALA A 172 -8.78 15.73 6.01
N ALA A 173 -8.33 15.09 7.08
CA ALA A 173 -9.16 14.41 8.07
C ALA A 173 -10.18 15.36 8.72
N ARG A 174 -9.79 16.61 8.93
CA ARG A 174 -10.63 17.68 9.49
C ARG A 174 -11.34 18.51 8.43
N ASN A 175 -11.64 17.94 7.29
CA ASN A 175 -12.41 18.60 6.22
C ASN A 175 -11.86 20.00 5.90
N ARG A 176 -10.56 20.08 5.57
CA ARG A 176 -9.78 21.31 5.37
C ARG A 176 -9.63 22.15 6.63
N GLY A 177 -9.25 21.46 7.72
CA GLY A 177 -8.88 22.10 8.99
C GLY A 177 -10.03 22.67 9.81
N GLN A 178 -11.26 22.19 9.59
CA GLN A 178 -12.41 22.52 10.45
C GLN A 178 -12.27 21.88 11.84
N LEU A 179 -13.09 22.31 12.79
CA LEU A 179 -13.12 21.76 14.15
C LEU A 179 -13.95 20.44 14.17
N VAL A 180 -13.52 19.47 13.39
CA VAL A 180 -14.14 18.14 13.26
C VAL A 180 -13.38 17.19 14.18
N VAL A 181 -14.09 16.58 15.14
CA VAL A 181 -13.47 15.69 16.14
C VAL A 181 -13.18 14.31 15.53
N TYR A 182 -14.14 13.79 14.74
CA TYR A 182 -14.00 12.48 14.12
C TYR A 182 -14.13 12.60 12.59
N PRO A 183 -13.14 12.12 11.83
CA PRO A 183 -13.18 12.17 10.36
C PRO A 183 -14.14 11.11 9.78
N THR A 184 -15.43 11.31 10.00
CA THR A 184 -16.54 10.51 9.47
C THR A 184 -17.41 11.37 8.55
N ASP A 185 -18.44 10.78 7.97
CA ASP A 185 -19.43 11.46 7.14
C ASP A 185 -20.12 12.65 7.82
N ASN A 186 -20.29 12.58 9.15
CA ASN A 186 -21.05 13.55 9.93
C ASN A 186 -20.28 14.12 11.15
N GLY A 187 -18.99 13.81 11.29
CA GLY A 187 -18.14 14.29 12.38
C GLY A 187 -18.36 13.59 13.73
N LYS A 188 -19.12 12.49 13.77
CA LYS A 188 -19.45 11.72 14.97
C LYS A 188 -19.11 10.25 14.77
N VAL A 189 -18.88 9.51 15.87
CA VAL A 189 -18.76 8.06 15.85
C VAL A 189 -20.13 7.43 16.10
N GLU A 190 -20.60 6.64 15.15
CA GLU A 190 -21.85 5.88 15.21
C GLU A 190 -21.55 4.42 14.87
N TYR A 191 -21.44 3.58 15.91
CA TYR A 191 -21.15 2.15 15.75
C TYR A 191 -22.15 1.46 14.80
N GLY A 192 -21.61 0.76 13.82
CA GLY A 192 -22.37 0.04 12.80
C GLY A 192 -22.90 0.91 11.65
N LYS A 193 -22.67 2.22 11.68
CA LYS A 193 -23.07 3.15 10.63
C LYS A 193 -21.90 3.82 9.93
N ASN A 194 -20.89 4.28 10.69
CA ASN A 194 -19.68 4.90 10.17
C ASN A 194 -18.42 4.49 10.93
N PHE A 195 -18.57 3.59 11.88
CA PHE A 195 -17.46 3.01 12.65
C PHE A 195 -17.77 1.56 12.99
N ASN A 196 -16.78 0.68 12.83
CA ASN A 196 -16.91 -0.73 13.15
C ASN A 196 -17.03 -0.96 14.67
N SER A 197 -18.00 -1.77 15.09
CA SER A 197 -17.93 -2.38 16.41
C SER A 197 -16.98 -3.58 16.39
N TYR A 198 -16.41 -3.90 17.55
CA TYR A 198 -15.57 -5.11 17.71
C TYR A 198 -16.28 -6.38 17.21
N GLN A 199 -17.59 -6.51 17.48
CA GLN A 199 -18.36 -7.65 17.04
C GLN A 199 -18.48 -7.72 15.50
N GLN A 200 -18.71 -6.59 14.85
CA GLN A 200 -18.77 -6.54 13.38
C GLN A 200 -17.45 -6.92 12.73
N GLN A 201 -16.32 -6.41 13.24
CA GLN A 201 -14.99 -6.81 12.79
C GLN A 201 -14.75 -8.31 12.95
N LYS A 202 -15.11 -8.85 14.11
CA LYS A 202 -14.97 -10.28 14.40
C LYS A 202 -15.80 -11.17 13.48
N ASP A 203 -17.03 -10.78 13.21
CA ASP A 203 -17.93 -11.54 12.34
C ASP A 203 -17.48 -11.45 10.87
N PHE A 204 -17.04 -10.28 10.45
CA PHE A 204 -16.48 -10.09 9.11
C PHE A 204 -15.19 -10.90 8.94
N SER A 205 -14.26 -10.85 9.91
CA SER A 205 -13.00 -11.61 9.87
C SER A 205 -13.26 -13.11 9.75
N ARG A 206 -14.18 -13.66 10.55
CA ARG A 206 -14.59 -15.07 10.43
C ARG A 206 -15.14 -15.43 9.07
N LYS A 207 -15.92 -14.52 8.48
CA LYS A 207 -16.51 -14.72 7.15
C LYS A 207 -15.46 -14.79 6.05
N VAL A 208 -14.42 -13.94 6.09
CA VAL A 208 -13.44 -13.79 4.99
C VAL A 208 -12.18 -14.63 5.18
N SER A 209 -11.77 -14.91 6.43
CA SER A 209 -10.54 -15.63 6.76
C SER A 209 -10.78 -16.97 7.50
N GLY A 210 -12.03 -17.31 7.76
CA GLY A 210 -12.40 -18.54 8.49
C GLY A 210 -12.26 -18.46 10.02
N ASP A 211 -11.57 -17.44 10.53
CA ASP A 211 -11.38 -17.19 11.97
C ASP A 211 -11.40 -15.68 12.28
N ALA A 212 -11.13 -15.31 13.53
CA ALA A 212 -11.03 -13.93 13.98
C ALA A 212 -9.73 -13.67 14.76
N ILE A 213 -8.66 -14.36 14.39
CA ILE A 213 -7.32 -14.15 14.96
C ILE A 213 -6.82 -12.79 14.53
N ILE A 214 -7.00 -12.45 13.24
CA ILE A 214 -6.71 -11.14 12.69
C ILE A 214 -8.04 -10.43 12.47
N LEU A 215 -8.24 -9.31 13.15
CA LEU A 215 -9.41 -8.47 12.90
C LEU A 215 -9.17 -7.63 11.66
N VAL A 216 -10.05 -7.78 10.70
CA VAL A 216 -10.04 -7.02 9.43
C VAL A 216 -11.40 -6.40 9.19
N SER A 217 -11.43 -5.35 8.37
CA SER A 217 -12.66 -4.78 7.85
C SER A 217 -12.51 -4.53 6.36
N GLN A 218 -13.62 -4.35 5.70
CA GLN A 218 -13.63 -4.01 4.28
C GLN A 218 -13.37 -2.51 4.12
N LEU A 219 -12.38 -2.13 3.33
CA LEU A 219 -12.16 -0.73 2.97
C LEU A 219 -13.38 -0.14 2.24
N GLY A 220 -13.76 1.06 2.60
CA GLY A 220 -14.90 1.74 2.02
C GLY A 220 -16.27 1.18 2.43
N ALA A 221 -16.34 0.45 3.54
CA ALA A 221 -17.59 -0.13 4.02
C ALA A 221 -18.63 0.92 4.43
N TYR A 222 -18.18 2.11 4.79
CA TYR A 222 -19.01 3.22 5.27
C TYR A 222 -18.97 4.43 4.33
N GLN A 223 -19.83 5.40 4.59
CA GLN A 223 -19.85 6.66 3.84
C GLN A 223 -18.54 7.42 4.08
N PRO A 224 -18.01 8.09 3.05
CA PRO A 224 -16.80 8.88 3.17
C PRO A 224 -17.01 10.16 3.97
N THR A 225 -15.92 10.77 4.40
CA THR A 225 -15.94 12.16 4.89
C THR A 225 -16.49 13.12 3.83
N PRO A 226 -16.88 14.37 4.19
CA PRO A 226 -17.36 15.34 3.21
C PRO A 226 -16.39 15.65 2.06
N LEU A 227 -15.07 15.44 2.26
CA LEU A 227 -14.07 15.54 1.20
C LEU A 227 -13.96 14.26 0.34
N GLY A 228 -14.56 13.14 0.76
CA GLY A 228 -14.53 11.87 0.02
C GLY A 228 -13.51 10.85 0.53
N PHE A 229 -12.88 11.05 1.67
CA PHE A 229 -11.93 10.10 2.27
C PHE A 229 -12.66 9.02 3.07
N TYR A 230 -12.19 7.79 2.97
CA TYR A 230 -12.74 6.61 3.63
C TYR A 230 -11.84 6.14 4.77
N ASP A 231 -12.42 5.55 5.79
CA ASP A 231 -11.77 4.74 6.83
C ASP A 231 -10.68 5.46 7.64
N LEU A 232 -10.64 6.80 7.69
CA LEU A 232 -9.59 7.57 8.39
C LEU A 232 -9.52 7.27 9.89
N ILE A 233 -10.59 6.80 10.51
CA ILE A 233 -10.64 6.39 11.92
C ILE A 233 -10.83 4.88 12.12
N ASN A 234 -11.00 4.13 11.03
CA ASN A 234 -11.15 2.70 11.04
C ASN A 234 -9.85 2.04 10.63
N GLU A 235 -9.67 0.77 10.99
CA GLU A 235 -8.55 -0.05 10.59
C GLU A 235 -7.20 0.37 11.20
N ASN A 236 -6.13 0.16 10.45
CA ASN A 236 -4.76 0.44 10.84
C ASN A 236 -4.47 1.94 10.90
N LEU A 237 -3.49 2.31 11.72
CA LEU A 237 -2.89 3.64 11.72
C LEU A 237 -2.25 3.93 10.35
N GLU A 238 -2.14 5.20 10.00
CA GLU A 238 -1.51 5.64 8.77
C GLU A 238 -0.16 6.29 9.04
N TRP A 239 0.82 5.98 8.20
CA TRP A 239 2.13 6.61 8.26
C TRP A 239 2.10 7.99 7.61
N VAL A 240 2.82 8.91 8.25
CA VAL A 240 3.10 10.24 7.71
C VAL A 240 4.60 10.38 7.42
N ALA A 241 4.97 11.38 6.60
CA ALA A 241 6.36 11.60 6.21
C ALA A 241 7.23 12.14 7.36
N ASP A 242 6.61 12.79 8.32
CA ASP A 242 7.31 13.48 9.40
C ASP A 242 7.91 12.51 10.42
N TRP A 243 9.06 12.88 10.97
CA TRP A 243 9.64 12.19 12.11
C TRP A 243 9.00 12.65 13.41
N TYR A 244 8.62 11.71 14.25
CA TYR A 244 8.04 12.01 15.55
C TYR A 244 9.06 12.67 16.50
N ALA A 245 8.65 13.78 17.11
CA ALA A 245 9.32 14.38 18.25
C ALA A 245 8.27 14.91 19.24
N PRO A 246 8.33 14.55 20.54
CA PRO A 246 7.27 14.85 21.49
C PRO A 246 7.06 16.36 21.73
N ASP A 247 8.03 17.19 21.37
CA ASP A 247 8.02 18.64 21.52
C ASP A 247 8.00 19.41 20.17
N TYR A 248 7.66 18.71 19.08
CA TYR A 248 7.76 19.28 17.73
C TYR A 248 6.84 20.49 17.53
N TYR A 249 5.62 20.45 18.04
CA TYR A 249 4.64 21.54 17.92
C TYR A 249 5.01 22.80 18.73
N SER A 250 5.92 22.69 19.66
CA SER A 250 6.37 23.80 20.50
C SER A 250 7.67 24.48 20.01
N LYS A 251 8.22 24.02 18.87
CA LYS A 251 9.46 24.57 18.27
C LYS A 251 9.18 25.53 17.08
#